data_3af5c116beecd97ad891460adfc76b5d
#
_entry.id   3af5c116beecd97ad891460adfc76b5d
#
_cell.length_a   1.000
_cell.length_b   1.000
_cell.length_c   1.000
_cell.angle_alpha   90.00
_cell.angle_beta   90.00
_cell.angle_gamma   90.00
#
_symmetry.space_group_name_H-M   'P 1'
#
loop_
_entity.id
_entity.type
_entity.pdbx_description
1 polymer ?
#
loop_
_entity_poly.entity_id
_entity_poly.type
_entity_poly.pdbx_seq_one_letter_code
_entity_poly.pdbx_strand_id
1 'polypeptide(L)'
;MSAGSHESVTVARTPSPRRDAAIGGIGGLAGGLLGVGGGFVLVPLQVLWAHRDQHRAIGTSLTAILPIAIVAAATYYFGSSAPQADLPVAFFLALGGVFGALLGALASRRISDRALKVLVAILLVGAGLKELFDALVGTAPHLVGAAVPMFGPKDYALIAAGGLVIGVVSGLTGVGGGILVVPLLVLGFGVGQRIAQGTSLIAILPTAAIGALTHQRSGNVDLRAASWMAAGGVPAALLGSALALWLPARALGGLFGVFLLVAATRMWPTREQARPNLGTNG
;
A
#
# COMPACT_ATOMS: atom_id res chain seq x y z
N MET A 1 36.71 -2.66 -41.26
CA MET A 1 36.04 -1.56 -40.57
C MET A 1 35.05 -2.18 -39.62
N SER A 2 35.44 -2.28 -38.35
CA SER A 2 34.66 -2.93 -37.31
C SER A 2 33.72 -1.88 -36.66
N ALA A 3 32.42 -2.06 -36.82
CA ALA A 3 31.43 -1.24 -36.13
C ALA A 3 31.30 -1.76 -34.68
N GLY A 4 31.84 -0.97 -33.76
CA GLY A 4 31.72 -1.28 -32.34
C GLY A 4 30.24 -1.16 -31.88
N SER A 5 29.67 -2.28 -31.47
CA SER A 5 28.42 -2.32 -30.72
C SER A 5 28.61 -1.64 -29.38
N HIS A 6 28.06 -0.43 -29.22
CA HIS A 6 27.90 0.19 -27.91
C HIS A 6 26.83 -0.61 -27.12
N GLU A 7 27.25 -1.69 -26.48
CA GLU A 7 26.51 -2.25 -25.36
C GLU A 7 26.46 -1.19 -24.26
N SER A 8 25.29 -0.59 -24.09
CA SER A 8 25.00 0.25 -22.93
C SER A 8 24.96 -0.67 -21.70
N VAL A 9 26.12 -0.88 -21.09
CA VAL A 9 26.26 -1.51 -19.77
C VAL A 9 25.47 -0.66 -18.78
N THR A 10 24.28 -1.09 -18.48
CA THR A 10 23.49 -0.53 -17.38
C THR A 10 24.27 -0.86 -16.10
N VAL A 11 25.08 0.08 -15.66
CA VAL A 11 25.83 -0.03 -14.40
C VAL A 11 24.83 -0.20 -13.28
N ALA A 12 24.63 -1.42 -12.83
CA ALA A 12 23.88 -1.72 -11.63
C ALA A 12 24.60 -1.02 -10.46
N ARG A 13 24.12 0.16 -10.10
CA ARG A 13 24.68 0.93 -8.99
C ARG A 13 24.59 0.07 -7.73
N THR A 14 25.72 -0.13 -7.06
CA THR A 14 25.84 -0.87 -5.80
C THR A 14 24.79 -0.38 -4.80
N PRO A 15 24.13 -1.29 -4.09
CA PRO A 15 23.16 -0.94 -3.05
C PRO A 15 23.82 0.00 -2.04
N SER A 16 23.24 1.19 -1.84
CA SER A 16 23.71 2.13 -0.84
C SER A 16 22.88 1.93 0.44
N PRO A 17 23.48 1.37 1.52
CA PRO A 17 22.77 1.10 2.76
C PRO A 17 22.03 2.33 3.33
N ARG A 18 22.68 3.49 3.28
CA ARG A 18 22.10 4.75 3.78
C ARG A 18 20.87 5.17 2.97
N ARG A 19 20.91 5.04 1.65
CA ARG A 19 19.79 5.38 0.77
C ARG A 19 18.62 4.41 0.99
N ASP A 20 18.91 3.11 1.07
CA ASP A 20 17.87 2.10 1.28
C ASP A 20 17.22 2.26 2.65
N ALA A 21 17.99 2.55 3.71
CA ALA A 21 17.47 2.87 5.02
C ALA A 21 16.63 4.15 5.02
N ALA A 22 17.03 5.20 4.29
CA ALA A 22 16.24 6.43 4.16
C ALA A 22 14.92 6.19 3.41
N ILE A 23 14.94 5.40 2.33
CA ILE A 23 13.71 4.98 1.62
C ILE A 23 12.79 4.22 2.58
N GLY A 24 13.35 3.26 3.35
CA GLY A 24 12.63 2.54 4.38
C GLY A 24 12.05 3.46 5.45
N GLY A 25 12.82 4.43 5.93
CA GLY A 25 12.39 5.41 6.92
C GLY A 25 11.19 6.24 6.46
N ILE A 26 11.24 6.79 5.24
CA ILE A 26 10.12 7.55 4.66
C ILE A 26 8.89 6.65 4.48
N GLY A 27 9.07 5.45 3.91
CA GLY A 27 8.00 4.50 3.70
C GLY A 27 7.41 3.96 4.99
N GLY A 28 8.26 3.68 6.00
CA GLY A 28 7.82 3.22 7.32
C GLY A 28 7.04 4.27 8.09
N LEU A 29 7.52 5.53 8.08
CA LEU A 29 6.82 6.65 8.72
C LEU A 29 5.42 6.84 8.10
N ALA A 30 5.37 6.95 6.77
CA ALA A 30 4.10 7.08 6.05
C ALA A 30 3.21 5.84 6.24
N GLY A 31 3.77 4.64 6.16
CA GLY A 31 3.05 3.38 6.33
C GLY A 31 2.45 3.21 7.71
N GLY A 32 3.21 3.55 8.77
CA GLY A 32 2.75 3.54 10.15
C GLY A 32 1.71 4.62 10.44
N LEU A 33 1.94 5.86 9.97
CA LEU A 33 1.04 6.97 10.18
C LEU A 33 -0.31 6.78 9.48
N LEU A 34 -0.29 6.26 8.24
CA LEU A 34 -1.46 6.17 7.38
C LEU A 34 -2.12 4.79 7.35
N GLY A 35 -1.51 3.79 7.98
CA GLY A 35 -2.07 2.44 8.02
C GLY A 35 -2.01 1.67 6.69
N VAL A 36 -1.13 2.08 5.77
CA VAL A 36 -1.06 1.53 4.39
C VAL A 36 0.11 0.55 4.21
N GLY A 37 0.94 0.36 5.25
CA GLY A 37 2.12 -0.51 5.20
C GLY A 37 3.30 0.04 4.41
N GLY A 38 3.21 1.25 3.85
CA GLY A 38 4.31 1.95 3.19
C GLY A 38 4.61 1.54 1.75
N GLY A 39 4.03 0.47 1.20
CA GLY A 39 4.36 -0.05 -0.13
C GLY A 39 4.18 0.95 -1.25
N PHE A 40 3.12 1.75 -1.18
CA PHE A 40 2.83 2.80 -2.14
C PHE A 40 3.90 3.90 -2.18
N VAL A 41 4.63 4.11 -1.08
CA VAL A 41 5.74 5.07 -0.98
C VAL A 41 7.06 4.40 -1.33
N LEU A 42 7.28 3.18 -0.86
CA LEU A 42 8.54 2.44 -1.04
C LEU A 42 8.84 2.14 -2.51
N VAL A 43 7.84 1.69 -3.29
CA VAL A 43 8.05 1.33 -4.70
C VAL A 43 8.49 2.53 -5.54
N PRO A 44 7.78 3.68 -5.56
CA PRO A 44 8.23 4.85 -6.32
C PRO A 44 9.60 5.38 -5.88
N LEU A 45 9.88 5.40 -4.58
CA LEU A 45 11.17 5.86 -4.08
C LEU A 45 12.31 4.94 -4.54
N GLN A 46 12.10 3.63 -4.61
CA GLN A 46 13.09 2.72 -5.15
C GLN A 46 13.32 2.91 -6.65
N VAL A 47 12.26 3.14 -7.43
CA VAL A 47 12.37 3.39 -8.87
C VAL A 47 13.05 4.73 -9.13
N LEU A 48 12.63 5.80 -8.47
CA LEU A 48 13.12 7.16 -8.71
C LEU A 48 14.50 7.42 -8.10
N TRP A 49 14.73 6.94 -6.87
CA TRP A 49 15.96 7.25 -6.12
C TRP A 49 17.03 6.17 -6.26
N ALA A 50 16.58 4.91 -6.23
CA ALA A 50 17.51 3.79 -6.33
C ALA A 50 17.67 3.27 -7.76
N HIS A 51 16.89 3.81 -8.73
CA HIS A 51 16.89 3.39 -10.14
C HIS A 51 16.74 1.87 -10.29
N ARG A 52 15.92 1.25 -9.41
CA ARG A 52 15.60 -0.17 -9.49
C ARG A 52 14.52 -0.41 -10.54
N ASP A 53 14.63 -1.53 -11.21
CA ASP A 53 13.54 -2.04 -12.04
C ASP A 53 12.25 -2.21 -11.21
N GLN A 54 11.10 -1.96 -11.84
CA GLN A 54 9.81 -1.94 -11.15
C GLN A 54 9.47 -3.28 -10.48
N HIS A 55 9.74 -4.42 -11.14
CA HIS A 55 9.49 -5.74 -10.58
C HIS A 55 10.35 -6.01 -9.34
N ARG A 56 11.62 -5.63 -9.39
CA ARG A 56 12.52 -5.71 -8.24
C ARG A 56 12.11 -4.76 -7.12
N ALA A 57 11.68 -3.55 -7.45
CA ALA A 57 11.19 -2.60 -6.46
C ALA A 57 9.96 -3.13 -5.73
N ILE A 58 9.01 -3.75 -6.44
CA ILE A 58 7.81 -4.36 -5.85
C ILE A 58 8.20 -5.50 -4.90
N GLY A 59 8.97 -6.48 -5.36
CA GLY A 59 9.36 -7.63 -4.54
C GLY A 59 10.16 -7.24 -3.31
N THR A 60 11.11 -6.32 -3.46
CA THR A 60 11.92 -5.79 -2.36
C THR A 60 11.07 -5.00 -1.37
N SER A 61 10.12 -4.19 -1.85
CA SER A 61 9.17 -3.47 -0.98
C SER A 61 8.30 -4.42 -0.18
N LEU A 62 7.69 -5.43 -0.81
CA LEU A 62 6.84 -6.41 -0.13
C LEU A 62 7.59 -7.12 0.99
N THR A 63 8.88 -7.45 0.77
CA THR A 63 9.74 -8.05 1.81
C THR A 63 10.00 -7.08 2.95
N ALA A 64 10.29 -5.81 2.66
CA ALA A 64 10.56 -4.79 3.67
C ALA A 64 9.29 -4.39 4.46
N ILE A 65 8.11 -4.43 3.82
CA ILE A 65 6.82 -4.10 4.45
C ILE A 65 6.50 -5.06 5.59
N LEU A 66 6.87 -6.34 5.53
CA LEU A 66 6.52 -7.30 6.56
C LEU A 66 6.94 -6.86 7.96
N PRO A 67 8.22 -6.64 8.28
CA PRO A 67 8.62 -6.18 9.59
C PRO A 67 8.09 -4.76 9.92
N ILE A 68 7.97 -3.88 8.93
CA ILE A 68 7.43 -2.53 9.08
C ILE A 68 5.95 -2.59 9.53
N ALA A 69 5.13 -3.37 8.83
CA ALA A 69 3.70 -3.50 9.12
C ALA A 69 3.45 -4.25 10.43
N ILE A 70 4.27 -5.27 10.78
CA ILE A 70 4.18 -5.96 12.07
C ILE A 70 4.35 -4.97 13.22
N VAL A 71 5.39 -4.14 13.17
CA VAL A 71 5.66 -3.17 14.25
C VAL A 71 4.59 -2.09 14.29
N ALA A 72 4.15 -1.56 13.15
CA ALA A 72 3.07 -0.59 13.09
C ALA A 72 1.75 -1.18 13.63
N ALA A 73 1.38 -2.39 13.20
CA ALA A 73 0.18 -3.08 13.66
C ALA A 73 0.23 -3.35 15.18
N ALA A 74 1.38 -3.80 15.67
CA ALA A 74 1.59 -4.00 17.11
C ALA A 74 1.43 -2.68 17.89
N THR A 75 1.91 -1.56 17.35
CA THR A 75 1.73 -0.24 17.96
C THR A 75 0.26 0.17 18.00
N TYR A 76 -0.51 -0.03 16.92
CA TYR A 76 -1.96 0.23 16.92
C TYR A 76 -2.71 -0.68 17.89
N TYR A 77 -2.28 -1.93 18.03
CA TYR A 77 -2.98 -2.88 18.88
C TYR A 77 -2.66 -2.71 20.37
N PHE A 78 -1.40 -2.48 20.72
CA PHE A 78 -0.92 -2.41 22.11
C PHE A 78 -0.57 -1.00 22.60
N GLY A 79 -0.46 -0.03 21.71
CA GLY A 79 0.05 1.32 22.04
C GLY A 79 -0.98 2.27 22.65
N SER A 80 -2.22 1.83 22.88
CA SER A 80 -3.26 2.65 23.53
C SER A 80 -4.08 1.81 24.52
N SER A 81 -4.88 2.49 25.37
CA SER A 81 -5.72 1.84 26.39
C SER A 81 -6.75 0.85 25.84
N ALA A 82 -7.13 1.02 24.58
CA ALA A 82 -7.99 0.07 23.86
C ALA A 82 -7.36 -0.25 22.49
N PRO A 83 -7.43 -1.50 22.02
CA PRO A 83 -6.90 -1.89 20.73
C PRO A 83 -7.46 -1.02 19.60
N GLN A 84 -6.57 -0.43 18.80
CA GLN A 84 -6.94 0.35 17.62
C GLN A 84 -6.81 -0.51 16.34
N ALA A 85 -7.25 -1.77 16.44
CA ALA A 85 -7.35 -2.69 15.30
C ALA A 85 -8.40 -3.77 15.64
N ASP A 86 -9.17 -4.17 14.64
CA ASP A 86 -10.19 -5.22 14.74
C ASP A 86 -9.67 -6.50 14.07
N LEU A 87 -9.39 -7.54 14.88
CA LEU A 87 -8.82 -8.80 14.40
C LEU A 87 -9.78 -9.60 13.52
N PRO A 88 -11.08 -9.78 13.89
CA PRO A 88 -12.07 -10.39 13.01
C PRO A 88 -12.17 -9.72 11.65
N VAL A 89 -12.28 -8.39 11.61
CA VAL A 89 -12.33 -7.62 10.36
C VAL A 89 -11.05 -7.83 9.54
N ALA A 90 -9.89 -7.76 10.19
CA ALA A 90 -8.60 -7.99 9.54
C ALA A 90 -8.51 -9.39 8.93
N PHE A 91 -9.01 -10.41 9.64
CA PHE A 91 -9.02 -11.80 9.17
C PHE A 91 -9.85 -11.96 7.89
N PHE A 92 -11.11 -11.47 7.88
CA PHE A 92 -11.98 -11.59 6.71
C PHE A 92 -11.47 -10.77 5.52
N LEU A 93 -10.92 -9.58 5.76
CA LEU A 93 -10.24 -8.78 4.73
C LEU A 93 -9.03 -9.50 4.15
N ALA A 94 -8.19 -10.09 5.01
CA ALA A 94 -7.00 -10.82 4.58
C ALA A 94 -7.38 -12.05 3.77
N LEU A 95 -8.41 -12.80 4.23
CA LEU A 95 -8.93 -13.97 3.53
C LEU A 95 -9.36 -13.59 2.10
N GLY A 96 -10.25 -12.60 1.97
CA GLY A 96 -10.66 -12.09 0.66
C GLY A 96 -9.48 -11.56 -0.14
N GLY A 97 -8.60 -10.77 0.48
CA GLY A 97 -7.43 -10.16 -0.14
C GLY A 97 -6.46 -11.16 -0.75
N VAL A 98 -6.16 -12.25 -0.05
CA VAL A 98 -5.29 -13.33 -0.54
C VAL A 98 -5.90 -14.01 -1.77
N PHE A 99 -7.16 -14.44 -1.68
CA PHE A 99 -7.84 -15.04 -2.84
C PHE A 99 -7.95 -14.07 -4.01
N GLY A 100 -8.28 -12.80 -3.73
CA GLY A 100 -8.34 -11.75 -4.73
C GLY A 100 -7.00 -11.51 -5.42
N ALA A 101 -5.91 -11.44 -4.66
CA ALA A 101 -4.57 -11.25 -5.23
C ALA A 101 -4.13 -12.40 -6.15
N LEU A 102 -4.45 -13.64 -5.78
CA LEU A 102 -4.21 -14.80 -6.63
C LEU A 102 -5.02 -14.72 -7.94
N LEU A 103 -6.32 -14.40 -7.85
CA LEU A 103 -7.17 -14.23 -9.03
C LEU A 103 -6.71 -13.06 -9.90
N GLY A 104 -6.32 -11.92 -9.30
CA GLY A 104 -5.79 -10.77 -10.00
C GLY A 104 -4.50 -11.10 -10.77
N ALA A 105 -3.58 -11.79 -10.13
CA ALA A 105 -2.34 -12.22 -10.78
C ALA A 105 -2.59 -13.14 -11.98
N LEU A 106 -3.57 -14.03 -11.89
CA LEU A 106 -3.97 -14.92 -13.00
C LEU A 106 -4.68 -14.14 -14.13
N ALA A 107 -5.49 -13.13 -13.76
CA ALA A 107 -6.24 -12.32 -14.72
C ALA A 107 -5.42 -11.19 -15.37
N SER A 108 -4.21 -10.92 -14.90
CA SER A 108 -3.36 -9.80 -15.35
C SER A 108 -3.11 -9.76 -16.85
N ARG A 109 -3.19 -10.92 -17.54
CA ARG A 109 -3.02 -11.03 -18.99
C ARG A 109 -4.24 -10.56 -19.81
N ARG A 110 -5.42 -10.33 -19.18
CA ARG A 110 -6.69 -10.07 -19.89
C ARG A 110 -7.24 -8.66 -19.64
N ILE A 111 -6.77 -7.97 -18.62
CA ILE A 111 -7.31 -6.66 -18.21
C ILE A 111 -6.34 -5.56 -18.63
N SER A 112 -6.87 -4.49 -19.23
CA SER A 112 -6.09 -3.32 -19.59
C SER A 112 -5.61 -2.60 -18.35
N ASP A 113 -4.29 -2.55 -18.14
CA ASP A 113 -3.63 -1.81 -17.05
C ASP A 113 -4.12 -0.36 -16.93
N ARG A 114 -4.41 0.26 -18.08
CA ARG A 114 -4.87 1.65 -18.13
C ARG A 114 -6.25 1.83 -17.52
N ALA A 115 -7.21 0.97 -17.87
CA ALA A 115 -8.58 1.05 -17.33
C ALA A 115 -8.59 0.83 -15.82
N LEU A 116 -7.80 -0.14 -15.35
CA LEU A 116 -7.66 -0.42 -13.92
C LEU A 116 -7.03 0.75 -13.16
N LYS A 117 -5.93 1.31 -13.66
CA LYS A 117 -5.27 2.49 -13.05
C LYS A 117 -6.21 3.69 -12.97
N VAL A 118 -6.99 3.95 -14.03
CA VAL A 118 -7.98 5.04 -14.04
C VAL A 118 -9.08 4.78 -13.01
N LEU A 119 -9.62 3.56 -12.95
CA LEU A 119 -10.65 3.22 -11.97
C LEU A 119 -10.15 3.43 -10.54
N VAL A 120 -8.95 2.91 -10.22
CA VAL A 120 -8.33 3.10 -8.90
C VAL A 120 -8.08 4.58 -8.62
N ALA A 121 -7.58 5.34 -9.59
CA ALA A 121 -7.36 6.79 -9.42
C ALA A 121 -8.67 7.52 -9.10
N ILE A 122 -9.78 7.21 -9.79
CA ILE A 122 -11.10 7.81 -9.52
C ILE A 122 -11.56 7.45 -8.10
N LEU A 123 -11.43 6.19 -7.68
CA LEU A 123 -11.77 5.77 -6.33
C LEU A 123 -10.93 6.50 -5.26
N LEU A 124 -9.62 6.65 -5.49
CA LEU A 124 -8.73 7.38 -4.59
C LEU A 124 -9.07 8.86 -4.52
N VAL A 125 -9.42 9.49 -5.66
CA VAL A 125 -9.86 10.90 -5.68
C VAL A 125 -11.16 11.04 -4.89
N GLY A 126 -12.16 10.21 -5.16
CA GLY A 126 -13.45 10.26 -4.45
C GLY A 126 -13.28 10.05 -2.94
N ALA A 127 -12.52 9.03 -2.54
CA ALA A 127 -12.23 8.77 -1.14
C ALA A 127 -11.42 9.91 -0.50
N GLY A 128 -10.38 10.40 -1.18
CA GLY A 128 -9.55 11.49 -0.67
C GLY A 128 -10.30 12.81 -0.49
N LEU A 129 -11.17 13.16 -1.45
CA LEU A 129 -12.02 14.34 -1.33
C LEU A 129 -13.04 14.19 -0.19
N LYS A 130 -13.63 13.01 -0.03
CA LYS A 130 -14.58 12.73 1.06
C LYS A 130 -13.89 12.83 2.42
N GLU A 131 -12.73 12.20 2.60
CA GLU A 131 -11.95 12.27 3.83
C GLU A 131 -11.55 13.70 4.17
N LEU A 132 -11.11 14.47 3.17
CA LEU A 132 -10.72 15.87 3.36
C LEU A 132 -11.93 16.74 3.70
N PHE A 133 -13.06 16.55 3.05
CA PHE A 133 -14.31 17.23 3.34
C PHE A 133 -14.77 16.94 4.77
N ASP A 134 -14.78 15.66 5.18
CA ASP A 134 -15.19 15.24 6.51
C ASP A 134 -14.24 15.83 7.60
N ALA A 135 -12.94 15.88 7.30
CA ALA A 135 -11.96 16.51 8.18
C ALA A 135 -12.17 18.01 8.35
N LEU A 136 -12.57 18.72 7.29
CA LEU A 136 -12.83 20.17 7.31
C LEU A 136 -14.15 20.52 7.99
N VAL A 137 -15.23 19.81 7.63
CA VAL A 137 -16.58 20.08 8.17
C VAL A 137 -16.76 19.53 9.58
N GLY A 138 -16.05 18.47 9.91
CA GLY A 138 -16.02 17.90 11.27
C GLY A 138 -17.29 17.17 11.69
N THR A 139 -18.14 16.77 10.75
CA THR A 139 -19.45 16.16 10.99
C THR A 139 -19.48 14.63 10.89
N ALA A 140 -18.39 14.02 10.44
CA ALA A 140 -18.37 12.59 10.18
C ALA A 140 -18.20 11.77 11.48
N PRO A 141 -19.09 10.81 11.77
CA PRO A 141 -19.07 10.01 12.99
C PRO A 141 -17.76 9.24 13.21
N HIS A 142 -17.13 8.76 12.12
CA HIS A 142 -15.87 8.01 12.17
C HIS A 142 -14.66 8.85 12.60
N LEU A 143 -14.78 10.20 12.61
CA LEU A 143 -13.76 11.12 13.10
C LEU A 143 -13.93 11.46 14.57
N VAL A 144 -15.07 11.12 15.19
CA VAL A 144 -15.43 11.57 16.55
C VAL A 144 -15.19 10.49 17.60
N GLY A 145 -15.06 9.21 17.24
CA GLY A 145 -14.87 8.14 18.22
C GLY A 145 -14.19 6.88 17.68
N ALA A 146 -13.59 6.12 18.60
CA ALA A 146 -13.08 4.78 18.34
C ALA A 146 -14.24 3.78 18.38
N ALA A 147 -15.19 3.86 17.44
CA ALA A 147 -16.29 2.92 17.37
C ALA A 147 -15.99 1.86 16.30
N VAL A 148 -16.02 0.61 16.72
CA VAL A 148 -16.21 -0.51 15.80
C VAL A 148 -17.73 -0.75 15.76
N PRO A 149 -18.37 -0.61 14.59
CA PRO A 149 -19.77 -1.02 14.46
C PRO A 149 -19.92 -2.49 14.87
N MET A 150 -21.07 -2.85 15.44
CA MET A 150 -21.35 -4.27 15.69
C MET A 150 -21.59 -4.96 14.34
N PHE A 151 -20.62 -5.76 13.90
CA PHE A 151 -20.70 -6.49 12.64
C PHE A 151 -21.47 -7.81 12.82
N GLY A 152 -22.44 -8.04 11.95
CA GLY A 152 -23.12 -9.33 11.81
C GLY A 152 -22.44 -10.22 10.75
N PRO A 153 -22.89 -11.47 10.59
CA PRO A 153 -22.34 -12.40 9.60
C PRO A 153 -22.35 -11.86 8.16
N LYS A 154 -23.38 -11.07 7.82
CA LYS A 154 -23.51 -10.43 6.50
C LYS A 154 -22.42 -9.38 6.26
N ASP A 155 -22.07 -8.61 7.29
CA ASP A 155 -21.05 -7.57 7.21
C ASP A 155 -19.67 -8.19 7.01
N TYR A 156 -19.36 -9.28 7.71
CA TYR A 156 -18.11 -10.03 7.50
C TYR A 156 -18.01 -10.62 6.09
N ALA A 157 -19.13 -11.10 5.52
CA ALA A 157 -19.14 -11.55 4.12
C ALA A 157 -18.88 -10.40 3.13
N LEU A 158 -19.45 -9.21 3.38
CA LEU A 158 -19.20 -8.01 2.57
C LEU A 158 -17.76 -7.51 2.72
N ILE A 159 -17.20 -7.56 3.94
CA ILE A 159 -15.80 -7.22 4.21
C ILE A 159 -14.87 -8.17 3.46
N ALA A 160 -15.15 -9.48 3.48
CA ALA A 160 -14.37 -10.46 2.72
C ALA A 160 -14.49 -10.23 1.20
N ALA A 161 -15.69 -9.92 0.71
CA ALA A 161 -15.91 -9.56 -0.70
C ALA A 161 -15.15 -8.27 -1.09
N GLY A 162 -15.17 -7.26 -0.22
CA GLY A 162 -14.36 -6.05 -0.38
C GLY A 162 -12.87 -6.35 -0.41
N GLY A 163 -12.40 -7.19 0.51
CA GLY A 163 -11.02 -7.70 0.52
C GLY A 163 -10.66 -8.41 -0.79
N LEU A 164 -11.56 -9.25 -1.32
CA LEU A 164 -11.36 -9.94 -2.59
C LEU A 164 -11.20 -8.95 -3.76
N VAL A 165 -12.08 -7.96 -3.86
CA VAL A 165 -11.99 -6.92 -4.90
C VAL A 165 -10.67 -6.14 -4.78
N ILE A 166 -10.31 -5.70 -3.57
CA ILE A 166 -9.05 -5.00 -3.31
C ILE A 166 -7.86 -5.90 -3.63
N GLY A 167 -7.94 -7.18 -3.27
CA GLY A 167 -6.91 -8.16 -3.59
C GLY A 167 -6.72 -8.33 -5.09
N VAL A 168 -7.79 -8.45 -5.88
CA VAL A 168 -7.73 -8.50 -7.35
C VAL A 168 -7.02 -7.25 -7.89
N VAL A 169 -7.43 -6.06 -7.45
CA VAL A 169 -6.80 -4.80 -7.86
C VAL A 169 -5.32 -4.78 -7.48
N SER A 170 -4.99 -5.20 -6.26
CA SER A 170 -3.62 -5.28 -5.76
C SER A 170 -2.77 -6.27 -6.57
N GLY A 171 -3.30 -7.46 -6.88
CA GLY A 171 -2.63 -8.48 -7.68
C GLY A 171 -2.38 -8.03 -9.13
N LEU A 172 -3.27 -7.22 -9.69
CA LEU A 172 -3.13 -6.66 -11.04
C LEU A 172 -2.13 -5.48 -11.09
N THR A 173 -2.13 -4.62 -10.08
CA THR A 173 -1.31 -3.38 -10.09
C THR A 173 0.04 -3.51 -9.39
N GLY A 174 0.21 -4.52 -8.53
CA GLY A 174 1.41 -4.70 -7.71
C GLY A 174 1.62 -3.61 -6.64
N VAL A 175 0.64 -2.76 -6.39
CA VAL A 175 0.75 -1.58 -5.50
C VAL A 175 0.59 -1.94 -4.01
N GLY A 176 0.08 -3.14 -3.72
CA GLY A 176 -0.30 -3.54 -2.36
C GLY A 176 -1.66 -2.94 -1.96
N GLY A 177 -2.61 -3.80 -1.56
CA GLY A 177 -4.02 -3.43 -1.34
C GLY A 177 -4.28 -2.42 -0.21
N GLY A 178 -3.30 -2.14 0.66
CA GLY A 178 -3.50 -1.34 1.88
C GLY A 178 -4.10 0.05 1.65
N ILE A 179 -3.79 0.70 0.53
CA ILE A 179 -4.31 2.04 0.21
C ILE A 179 -5.83 2.08 0.00
N LEU A 180 -6.44 0.98 -0.42
CA LEU A 180 -7.88 0.88 -0.63
C LEU A 180 -8.63 0.29 0.57
N VAL A 181 -7.92 -0.43 1.46
CA VAL A 181 -8.53 -1.05 2.65
C VAL A 181 -9.04 0.00 3.63
N VAL A 182 -8.25 1.03 3.92
CA VAL A 182 -8.66 2.07 4.87
C VAL A 182 -9.91 2.81 4.39
N PRO A 183 -9.99 3.33 3.14
CA PRO A 183 -11.23 3.93 2.63
C PRO A 183 -12.43 2.99 2.64
N LEU A 184 -12.22 1.72 2.31
CA LEU A 184 -13.30 0.72 2.38
C LEU A 184 -13.88 0.63 3.79
N LEU A 185 -13.03 0.51 4.81
CA LEU A 185 -13.46 0.38 6.19
C LEU A 185 -14.10 1.67 6.72
N VAL A 186 -13.51 2.81 6.45
CA VAL A 186 -13.98 4.11 6.95
C VAL A 186 -15.26 4.54 6.23
N LEU A 187 -15.25 4.59 4.91
CA LEU A 187 -16.36 5.12 4.11
C LEU A 187 -17.44 4.08 3.85
N GLY A 188 -17.06 2.79 3.71
CA GLY A 188 -18.00 1.72 3.42
C GLY A 188 -18.66 1.14 4.66
N PHE A 189 -17.93 1.03 5.77
CA PHE A 189 -18.40 0.38 6.99
C PHE A 189 -18.45 1.29 8.22
N GLY A 190 -18.08 2.56 8.10
CA GLY A 190 -18.13 3.53 9.21
C GLY A 190 -17.14 3.24 10.34
N VAL A 191 -16.10 2.45 10.09
CA VAL A 191 -15.05 2.13 11.08
C VAL A 191 -14.24 3.38 11.40
N GLY A 192 -13.94 3.60 12.67
CA GLY A 192 -13.10 4.72 13.08
C GLY A 192 -11.73 4.72 12.40
N GLN A 193 -11.22 5.90 12.01
CA GLN A 193 -10.00 6.07 11.21
C GLN A 193 -8.79 5.30 11.74
N ARG A 194 -8.50 5.37 13.05
CA ARG A 194 -7.36 4.65 13.66
C ARG A 194 -7.56 3.14 13.61
N ILE A 195 -8.78 2.67 13.88
CA ILE A 195 -9.09 1.24 13.86
C ILE A 195 -8.97 0.70 12.43
N ALA A 196 -9.47 1.45 11.44
CA ALA A 196 -9.32 1.09 10.04
C ALA A 196 -7.84 0.98 9.61
N GLN A 197 -7.00 1.90 10.06
CA GLN A 197 -5.56 1.91 9.79
C GLN A 197 -4.84 0.72 10.45
N GLY A 198 -5.08 0.47 11.74
CA GLY A 198 -4.50 -0.68 12.45
C GLY A 198 -4.98 -2.02 11.87
N THR A 199 -6.27 -2.13 11.56
CA THR A 199 -6.87 -3.31 10.91
C THR A 199 -6.28 -3.57 9.52
N SER A 200 -6.09 -2.51 8.73
CA SER A 200 -5.45 -2.58 7.41
C SER A 200 -4.02 -3.15 7.50
N LEU A 201 -3.22 -2.67 8.46
CA LEU A 201 -1.85 -3.16 8.65
C LEU A 201 -1.79 -4.66 8.95
N ILE A 202 -2.73 -5.17 9.74
CA ILE A 202 -2.84 -6.61 10.01
C ILE A 202 -3.30 -7.36 8.75
N ALA A 203 -4.32 -6.83 8.06
CA ALA A 203 -4.90 -7.48 6.89
C ALA A 203 -3.94 -7.60 5.71
N ILE A 204 -2.99 -6.67 5.55
CA ILE A 204 -2.01 -6.73 4.46
C ILE A 204 -0.87 -7.71 4.72
N LEU A 205 -0.62 -8.16 5.95
CA LEU A 205 0.51 -9.06 6.26
C LEU A 205 0.50 -10.36 5.45
N PRO A 206 -0.63 -11.11 5.38
CA PRO A 206 -0.66 -12.35 4.61
C PRO A 206 -0.47 -12.11 3.10
N THR A 207 -1.06 -11.06 2.55
CA THR A 207 -0.92 -10.72 1.13
C THR A 207 0.50 -10.27 0.80
N ALA A 208 1.13 -9.48 1.67
CA ALA A 208 2.53 -9.07 1.52
C ALA A 208 3.49 -10.26 1.63
N ALA A 209 3.23 -11.21 2.55
CA ALA A 209 4.03 -12.41 2.71
C ALA A 209 3.99 -13.30 1.46
N ILE A 210 2.78 -13.57 0.93
CA ILE A 210 2.61 -14.34 -0.29
C ILE A 210 3.28 -13.64 -1.48
N GLY A 211 3.07 -12.33 -1.61
CA GLY A 211 3.70 -11.51 -2.65
C GLY A 211 5.23 -11.53 -2.56
N ALA A 212 5.80 -11.34 -1.37
CA ALA A 212 7.24 -11.41 -1.13
C ALA A 212 7.82 -12.76 -1.51
N LEU A 213 7.19 -13.87 -1.09
CA LEU A 213 7.60 -15.23 -1.43
C LEU A 213 7.56 -15.50 -2.94
N THR A 214 6.51 -15.03 -3.62
CA THR A 214 6.35 -15.18 -5.07
C THR A 214 7.44 -14.42 -5.82
N HIS A 215 7.69 -13.17 -5.46
CA HIS A 215 8.76 -12.37 -6.05
C HIS A 215 10.16 -12.91 -5.73
N GLN A 216 10.35 -13.46 -4.53
CA GLN A 216 11.61 -14.10 -4.13
C GLN A 216 11.90 -15.34 -4.99
N ARG A 217 10.90 -16.19 -5.21
CA ARG A 217 11.02 -17.36 -6.10
C ARG A 217 11.32 -16.99 -7.55
N SER A 218 10.85 -15.83 -7.99
CA SER A 218 11.12 -15.27 -9.33
C SER A 218 12.44 -14.50 -9.43
N GLY A 219 13.28 -14.45 -8.38
CA GLY A 219 14.54 -13.71 -8.36
C GLY A 219 14.39 -12.18 -8.33
N ASN A 220 13.19 -11.67 -8.07
CA ASN A 220 12.85 -10.25 -8.08
C ASN A 220 12.93 -9.58 -6.70
N VAL A 221 13.72 -10.12 -5.77
CA VAL A 221 13.91 -9.55 -4.44
C VAL A 221 15.39 -9.28 -4.18
N ASP A 222 15.71 -8.06 -3.79
CA ASP A 222 17.01 -7.70 -3.22
C ASP A 222 16.91 -7.74 -1.70
N LEU A 223 17.25 -8.90 -1.11
CA LEU A 223 17.17 -9.11 0.35
C LEU A 223 18.05 -8.13 1.13
N ARG A 224 19.22 -7.76 0.59
CA ARG A 224 20.11 -6.80 1.23
C ARG A 224 19.49 -5.41 1.30
N ALA A 225 18.88 -4.98 0.22
CA ALA A 225 18.15 -3.73 0.19
C ALA A 225 16.91 -3.77 1.09
N ALA A 226 16.13 -4.86 1.05
CA ALA A 226 14.97 -5.04 1.92
C ALA A 226 15.34 -4.98 3.41
N SER A 227 16.47 -5.58 3.80
CA SER A 227 16.94 -5.52 5.20
C SER A 227 17.34 -4.11 5.64
N TRP A 228 18.00 -3.32 4.77
CA TRP A 228 18.30 -1.92 5.08
C TRP A 228 17.05 -1.05 5.09
N MET A 229 16.11 -1.29 4.18
CA MET A 229 14.81 -0.63 4.21
C MET A 229 14.02 -0.97 5.48
N ALA A 230 14.05 -2.23 5.92
CA ALA A 230 13.45 -2.63 7.19
C ALA A 230 14.12 -1.97 8.38
N ALA A 231 15.46 -1.90 8.39
CA ALA A 231 16.23 -1.26 9.47
C ALA A 231 15.89 0.23 9.65
N GLY A 232 15.68 0.97 8.55
CA GLY A 232 15.21 2.34 8.62
C GLY A 232 13.69 2.46 8.82
N GLY A 233 12.94 1.52 8.23
CA GLY A 233 11.49 1.55 8.22
C GLY A 233 10.82 1.15 9.53
N VAL A 234 11.37 0.17 10.24
CA VAL A 234 10.82 -0.31 11.52
C VAL A 234 10.76 0.79 12.59
N PRO A 235 11.88 1.49 12.91
CA PRO A 235 11.82 2.58 13.89
C PRO A 235 10.93 3.74 13.39
N ALA A 236 10.96 4.04 12.10
CA ALA A 236 10.12 5.08 11.53
C ALA A 236 8.62 4.70 11.56
N ALA A 237 8.27 3.44 11.37
CA ALA A 237 6.91 2.95 11.47
C ALA A 237 6.39 3.01 12.92
N LEU A 238 7.24 2.67 13.89
CA LEU A 238 6.93 2.86 15.31
C LEU A 238 6.59 4.32 15.61
N LEU A 239 7.41 5.26 15.14
CA LEU A 239 7.17 6.69 15.31
C LEU A 239 5.91 7.15 14.58
N GLY A 240 5.69 6.68 13.33
CA GLY A 240 4.51 7.05 12.54
C GLY A 240 3.21 6.56 13.15
N SER A 241 3.15 5.31 13.60
CA SER A 241 1.98 4.74 14.27
C SER A 241 1.74 5.34 15.66
N ALA A 242 2.78 5.60 16.44
CA ALA A 242 2.66 6.31 17.70
C ALA A 242 2.11 7.74 17.49
N LEU A 243 2.60 8.45 16.48
CA LEU A 243 2.09 9.77 16.11
C LEU A 243 0.61 9.71 15.68
N ALA A 244 0.22 8.68 14.93
CA ALA A 244 -1.17 8.47 14.52
C ALA A 244 -2.10 8.25 15.73
N LEU A 245 -1.63 7.54 16.75
CA LEU A 245 -2.39 7.36 18.00
C LEU A 245 -2.53 8.65 18.79
N TRP A 246 -1.60 9.57 18.64
CA TRP A 246 -1.60 10.87 19.35
C TRP A 246 -2.36 11.97 18.62
N LEU A 247 -2.39 11.95 17.29
CA LEU A 247 -3.08 12.95 16.48
C LEU A 247 -4.60 12.86 16.65
N PRO A 248 -5.34 13.99 16.65
CA PRO A 248 -6.79 13.95 16.55
C PRO A 248 -7.25 13.19 15.29
N ALA A 249 -8.34 12.42 15.40
CA ALA A 249 -8.86 11.61 14.27
C ALA A 249 -9.14 12.46 13.01
N ARG A 250 -9.59 13.72 13.20
CA ARG A 250 -9.77 14.67 12.10
C ARG A 250 -8.48 15.00 11.35
N ALA A 251 -7.40 15.27 12.08
CA ALA A 251 -6.10 15.55 11.47
C ALA A 251 -5.58 14.32 10.71
N LEU A 252 -5.77 13.15 11.30
CA LEU A 252 -5.37 11.88 10.70
C LEU A 252 -6.16 11.59 9.41
N GLY A 253 -7.49 11.79 9.41
CA GLY A 253 -8.34 11.67 8.21
C GLY A 253 -7.96 12.69 7.15
N GLY A 254 -7.71 13.93 7.52
CA GLY A 254 -7.25 14.98 6.59
C GLY A 254 -5.90 14.64 5.95
N LEU A 255 -4.91 14.21 6.74
CA LEU A 255 -3.62 13.74 6.24
C LEU A 255 -3.77 12.54 5.29
N PHE A 256 -4.66 11.61 5.66
CA PHE A 256 -4.96 10.46 4.83
C PHE A 256 -5.63 10.87 3.51
N GLY A 257 -6.60 11.79 3.56
CA GLY A 257 -7.26 12.35 2.37
C GLY A 257 -6.27 13.00 1.41
N VAL A 258 -5.36 13.85 1.91
CA VAL A 258 -4.28 14.45 1.11
C VAL A 258 -3.39 13.37 0.50
N PHE A 259 -3.02 12.35 1.28
CA PHE A 259 -2.23 11.22 0.78
C PHE A 259 -2.93 10.48 -0.35
N LEU A 260 -4.24 10.22 -0.25
CA LEU A 260 -5.02 9.57 -1.31
C LEU A 260 -5.04 10.41 -2.59
N LEU A 261 -5.20 11.72 -2.48
CA LEU A 261 -5.17 12.64 -3.64
C LEU A 261 -3.80 12.63 -4.32
N VAL A 262 -2.72 12.69 -3.55
CA VAL A 262 -1.35 12.56 -4.09
C VAL A 262 -1.14 11.18 -4.73
N ALA A 263 -1.65 10.12 -4.11
CA ALA A 263 -1.58 8.77 -4.65
C ALA A 263 -2.34 8.64 -5.98
N ALA A 264 -3.50 9.27 -6.09
CA ALA A 264 -4.30 9.28 -7.33
C ALA A 264 -3.54 9.91 -8.50
N THR A 265 -2.76 10.97 -8.28
CA THR A 265 -1.95 11.58 -9.35
C THR A 265 -0.90 10.62 -9.90
N ARG A 266 -0.37 9.72 -9.05
CA ARG A 266 0.62 8.71 -9.47
C ARG A 266 -0.01 7.55 -10.25
N MET A 267 -1.30 7.29 -10.04
CA MET A 267 -2.05 6.26 -10.77
C MET A 267 -2.59 6.78 -12.10
N TRP A 268 -2.62 8.11 -12.29
CA TRP A 268 -3.12 8.69 -13.54
C TRP A 268 -2.20 8.37 -14.71
N PRO A 269 -2.71 7.78 -15.83
CA PRO A 269 -1.87 7.41 -16.97
C PRO A 269 -1.30 8.65 -17.63
N THR A 270 0.01 8.79 -17.65
CA THR A 270 0.70 9.85 -18.39
C THR A 270 0.61 9.59 -19.90
N ARG A 271 0.54 10.66 -20.70
CA ARG A 271 0.37 10.61 -22.18
C ARG A 271 1.48 9.81 -22.89
N GLU A 272 2.61 9.61 -22.27
CA GLU A 272 3.76 8.89 -22.85
C GLU A 272 3.51 7.37 -23.00
N GLN A 273 2.62 6.78 -22.18
CA GLN A 273 2.20 5.37 -22.31
C GLN A 273 1.13 5.16 -23.40
N ALA A 274 0.70 6.21 -24.09
CA ALA A 274 -0.32 6.17 -25.12
C ALA A 274 0.22 5.98 -26.55
N ARG A 275 1.56 5.86 -26.74
CA ARG A 275 2.09 5.53 -28.07
C ARG A 275 1.90 4.04 -28.33
N PRO A 276 1.08 3.66 -29.32
CA PRO A 276 1.07 2.29 -29.80
C PRO A 276 2.49 1.98 -30.28
N ASN A 277 3.01 0.80 -29.96
CA ASN A 277 4.16 0.26 -30.67
C ASN A 277 3.80 0.18 -32.15
N LEU A 278 4.05 1.23 -32.89
CA LEU A 278 4.11 1.17 -34.33
C LEU A 278 5.33 0.32 -34.63
N GLY A 279 5.07 -0.98 -34.82
CA GLY A 279 6.07 -1.94 -35.22
C GLY A 279 6.81 -1.38 -36.44
N THR A 280 8.10 -1.18 -36.28
CA THR A 280 9.04 -1.11 -37.39
C THR A 280 9.15 -2.51 -37.97
N ASN A 281 8.13 -2.92 -38.76
CA ASN A 281 8.31 -3.92 -39.76
C ASN A 281 8.85 -3.21 -41.01
N GLY A 282 10.13 -3.36 -41.26
CA GLY A 282 10.85 -2.99 -42.43
C GLY A 282 12.07 -3.86 -42.55
#